data_ea512b87bfb9f92365f198e9c9ff9419
#
_entry.id   ea512b87bfb9f92365f198e9c9ff9419
#
_cell.length_a   1.000
_cell.length_b   1.000
_cell.length_c   1.000
_cell.angle_alpha   90.00
_cell.angle_beta   90.00
_cell.angle_gamma   90.00
#
_symmetry.space_group_name_H-M   'P 1'
#
loop_
_entity.id
_entity.type
_entity.pdbx_description
1 polymer ?
#
loop_
_entity_poly.entity_id
_entity_poly.type
_entity_poly.pdbx_seq_one_letter_code
_entity_poly.pdbx_strand_id
1 'polypeptide(L)'
;MVDDAEPDSRHESDAEARASPNARAGTGADAFALVGNEHRAAILHALLDSHADPDTPYPTPFAVLREEAGVDVSSQFAYHLDELVGAFVAKTADGYRLRYAGWKAAAALAAGTYASQPAFGPTSVDGACPHCDATALHASYGDAWLTVACHDCERVLARYPFPPGPAADRLESEGVRGLLSAFDRRVRSHFSLAADGVCHE
;
A
#
# COMPACT_ATOMS: atom_id res chain seq x y z
N MET A 1 -60.77 13.22 -37.58
CA MET A 1 -60.47 13.42 -36.15
C MET A 1 -59.29 12.54 -35.87
N VAL A 2 -58.13 13.06 -36.03
CA VAL A 2 -56.84 12.38 -35.82
C VAL A 2 -56.16 13.13 -34.69
N ASP A 3 -55.98 12.46 -33.56
CA ASP A 3 -55.25 13.01 -32.42
C ASP A 3 -53.76 12.86 -32.69
N ASP A 4 -53.10 14.01 -32.81
CA ASP A 4 -51.63 14.15 -32.82
C ASP A 4 -51.10 13.97 -31.39
N ALA A 5 -50.42 12.88 -31.12
CA ALA A 5 -49.67 12.67 -29.90
C ALA A 5 -48.22 13.13 -30.13
N GLU A 6 -47.86 14.25 -29.50
CA GLU A 6 -46.48 14.73 -29.39
C GLU A 6 -45.59 13.72 -28.63
N PRO A 7 -44.36 13.47 -29.09
CA PRO A 7 -43.40 12.69 -28.31
C PRO A 7 -42.78 13.52 -27.21
N ASP A 8 -42.88 13.01 -25.99
CA ASP A 8 -42.28 13.54 -24.74
C ASP A 8 -40.75 13.60 -24.81
N SER A 9 -40.25 14.82 -24.89
CA SER A 9 -38.80 15.14 -24.89
C SER A 9 -38.22 15.18 -23.45
N ARG A 10 -38.04 14.02 -22.81
CA ARG A 10 -37.37 13.89 -21.51
C ARG A 10 -36.40 12.73 -21.48
N HIS A 11 -35.32 12.82 -22.25
CA HIS A 11 -34.14 11.97 -22.08
C HIS A 11 -32.88 12.64 -22.67
N GLU A 12 -32.56 13.84 -22.18
CA GLU A 12 -31.27 14.49 -22.46
C GLU A 12 -30.72 15.14 -21.22
N SER A 13 -30.18 14.32 -20.29
CA SER A 13 -29.29 14.86 -19.22
C SER A 13 -28.37 13.83 -18.54
N ASP A 14 -28.16 12.64 -19.11
CA ASP A 14 -27.26 11.65 -18.49
C ASP A 14 -26.02 11.31 -19.35
N ALA A 15 -25.51 12.25 -20.11
CA ALA A 15 -24.38 12.01 -21.02
C ALA A 15 -23.24 13.03 -20.84
N GLU A 16 -22.78 13.29 -19.63
CA GLU A 16 -21.54 14.09 -19.44
C GLU A 16 -20.73 13.73 -18.20
N ALA A 17 -20.55 12.46 -17.95
CA ALA A 17 -19.42 11.97 -17.17
C ALA A 17 -18.35 11.41 -18.12
N ARG A 18 -17.96 12.20 -19.13
CA ARG A 18 -16.80 11.86 -19.94
C ARG A 18 -15.55 12.13 -19.13
N ALA A 19 -14.95 11.03 -18.65
CA ALA A 19 -13.60 11.02 -18.14
C ALA A 19 -12.66 11.73 -19.12
N SER A 20 -12.07 12.84 -18.68
CA SER A 20 -11.02 13.52 -19.44
C SER A 20 -9.84 12.56 -19.60
N PRO A 21 -9.41 12.20 -20.81
CA PRO A 21 -8.26 11.37 -21.04
C PRO A 21 -6.99 12.23 -20.97
N ASN A 22 -6.67 12.76 -19.81
CA ASN A 22 -5.39 13.42 -19.60
C ASN A 22 -4.49 12.59 -18.70
N ALA A 23 -4.41 11.29 -18.99
CA ALA A 23 -3.35 10.46 -18.51
C ALA A 23 -2.14 10.73 -19.42
N ARG A 24 -1.16 11.50 -18.94
CA ARG A 24 0.20 11.36 -19.45
C ARG A 24 0.56 9.90 -19.21
N ALA A 25 0.47 9.09 -20.27
CA ALA A 25 0.94 7.70 -20.25
C ALA A 25 2.48 7.76 -20.24
N GLY A 26 3.04 8.04 -19.09
CA GLY A 26 4.47 7.86 -18.83
C GLY A 26 4.78 6.36 -18.80
N THR A 27 6.00 6.01 -19.11
CA THR A 27 6.49 4.65 -18.92
C THR A 27 6.55 4.31 -17.42
N GLY A 28 6.62 3.03 -17.05
CA GLY A 28 6.84 2.65 -15.64
C GLY A 28 8.10 3.30 -15.06
N ALA A 29 9.14 3.54 -15.88
CA ALA A 29 10.35 4.25 -15.47
C ALA A 29 10.08 5.71 -15.09
N ASP A 30 9.22 6.42 -15.83
CA ASP A 30 8.84 7.80 -15.50
C ASP A 30 8.08 7.86 -14.17
N ALA A 31 7.23 6.88 -13.90
CA ALA A 31 6.50 6.76 -12.64
C ALA A 31 7.46 6.56 -11.45
N PHE A 32 8.45 5.68 -11.57
CA PHE A 32 9.47 5.49 -10.52
C PHE A 32 10.31 6.76 -10.30
N ALA A 33 10.69 7.46 -11.36
CA ALA A 33 11.41 8.74 -11.25
C ALA A 33 10.60 9.81 -10.50
N LEU A 34 9.26 9.82 -10.69
CA LEU A 34 8.38 10.71 -9.94
C LEU A 34 8.37 10.39 -8.44
N VAL A 35 8.32 9.13 -8.04
CA VAL A 35 8.28 8.72 -6.63
C VAL A 35 9.66 8.84 -5.95
N GLY A 36 10.75 8.79 -6.70
CA GLY A 36 12.13 8.80 -6.19
C GLY A 36 12.63 10.15 -5.61
N ASN A 37 11.73 11.00 -5.12
CA ASN A 37 12.05 12.28 -4.46
C ASN A 37 11.41 12.31 -3.07
N GLU A 38 12.17 12.76 -2.05
CA GLU A 38 11.75 12.74 -0.65
C GLU A 38 10.46 13.54 -0.38
N HIS A 39 10.33 14.74 -0.95
CA HIS A 39 9.11 15.55 -0.77
C HIS A 39 7.89 14.91 -1.44
N ARG A 40 8.08 14.30 -2.61
CA ARG A 40 6.97 13.59 -3.29
C ARG A 40 6.58 12.32 -2.55
N ALA A 41 7.54 11.61 -2.01
CA ALA A 41 7.28 10.46 -1.14
C ALA A 41 6.52 10.89 0.13
N ALA A 42 6.93 11.99 0.78
CA ALA A 42 6.25 12.55 1.94
C ALA A 42 4.80 12.99 1.63
N ILE A 43 4.56 13.62 0.47
CA ILE A 43 3.21 13.99 0.02
C ILE A 43 2.31 12.75 -0.16
N LEU A 44 2.84 11.69 -0.79
CA LEU A 44 2.09 10.45 -0.98
C LEU A 44 1.77 9.77 0.36
N HIS A 45 2.73 9.80 1.30
CA HIS A 45 2.54 9.25 2.64
C HIS A 45 1.47 10.03 3.42
N ALA A 46 1.57 11.36 3.45
CA ALA A 46 0.58 12.21 4.10
C ALA A 46 -0.84 12.00 3.54
N LEU A 47 -0.99 11.84 2.22
CA LEU A 47 -2.29 11.50 1.62
C LEU A 47 -2.80 10.10 1.99
N LEU A 48 -1.91 9.13 2.21
CA LEU A 48 -2.29 7.81 2.68
C LEU A 48 -2.77 7.86 4.14
N ASP A 49 -2.06 8.58 4.99
CA ASP A 49 -2.41 8.76 6.40
C ASP A 49 -3.74 9.52 6.53
N SER A 50 -3.91 10.64 5.80
CA SER A 50 -5.19 11.38 5.75
C SER A 50 -6.36 10.51 5.29
N HIS A 51 -6.12 9.56 4.37
CA HIS A 51 -7.17 8.63 3.93
C HIS A 51 -7.54 7.61 5.01
N ALA A 52 -6.60 7.22 5.85
CA ALA A 52 -6.78 6.23 6.92
C ALA A 52 -7.34 6.84 8.21
N ASP A 53 -7.14 8.13 8.42
CA ASP A 53 -7.57 8.85 9.62
C ASP A 53 -8.97 9.46 9.41
N PRO A 54 -9.99 9.03 10.19
CA PRO A 54 -11.34 9.55 10.07
C PRO A 54 -11.48 11.03 10.52
N ASP A 55 -10.53 11.55 11.27
CA ASP A 55 -10.54 12.92 11.78
C ASP A 55 -9.89 13.91 10.81
N THR A 56 -9.16 13.42 9.81
CA THR A 56 -8.52 14.25 8.79
C THR A 56 -9.41 14.39 7.54
N PRO A 57 -9.62 15.62 7.02
CA PRO A 57 -10.43 15.82 5.82
C PRO A 57 -9.87 15.09 4.60
N TYR A 58 -10.71 14.31 3.89
CA TYR A 58 -10.33 13.65 2.65
C TYR A 58 -11.45 13.79 1.59
N PRO A 59 -11.20 14.40 0.42
CA PRO A 59 -9.92 14.92 -0.10
C PRO A 59 -9.25 15.95 0.80
N THR A 60 -7.90 15.90 0.88
CA THR A 60 -7.13 16.71 1.82
C THR A 60 -6.84 18.11 1.26
N PRO A 61 -7.24 19.20 1.94
CA PRO A 61 -6.94 20.55 1.50
C PRO A 61 -5.44 20.84 1.42
N PHE A 62 -5.03 21.75 0.52
CA PHE A 62 -3.62 22.09 0.27
C PHE A 62 -2.83 22.45 1.54
N ALA A 63 -3.42 23.26 2.42
CA ALA A 63 -2.75 23.71 3.63
C ALA A 63 -2.49 22.56 4.62
N VAL A 64 -3.50 21.71 4.82
CA VAL A 64 -3.41 20.52 5.69
C VAL A 64 -2.38 19.55 5.11
N LEU A 65 -2.48 19.24 3.82
CA LEU A 65 -1.54 18.31 3.18
C LEU A 65 -0.08 18.78 3.23
N ARG A 66 0.15 20.10 3.12
CA ARG A 66 1.50 20.67 3.24
C ARG A 66 2.07 20.48 4.64
N GLU A 67 1.25 20.74 5.67
CA GLU A 67 1.62 20.58 7.08
C GLU A 67 1.94 19.12 7.38
N GLU A 68 1.07 18.21 6.99
CA GLU A 68 1.22 16.76 7.16
C GLU A 68 2.46 16.21 6.43
N ALA A 69 2.75 16.72 5.24
CA ALA A 69 3.93 16.33 4.47
C ALA A 69 5.25 16.94 5.01
N GLY A 70 5.19 17.83 6.01
CA GLY A 70 6.36 18.44 6.61
C GLY A 70 7.19 19.33 5.67
N VAL A 71 6.56 19.96 4.65
CA VAL A 71 7.26 20.81 3.68
C VAL A 71 7.01 22.28 4.00
N ASP A 72 8.02 22.95 4.56
CA ASP A 72 7.93 24.33 5.06
C ASP A 72 7.68 25.34 3.93
N VAL A 73 8.35 25.18 2.79
CA VAL A 73 8.32 26.13 1.68
C VAL A 73 7.15 25.85 0.75
N SER A 74 6.13 26.70 0.79
CA SER A 74 4.89 26.54 0.03
C SER A 74 5.07 26.39 -1.49
N SER A 75 6.02 27.14 -2.09
CA SER A 75 6.31 27.03 -3.53
C SER A 75 6.97 25.70 -3.90
N GLN A 76 7.85 25.19 -3.04
CA GLN A 76 8.47 23.88 -3.22
C GLN A 76 7.42 22.76 -3.10
N PHE A 77 6.57 22.85 -2.09
CA PHE A 77 5.45 21.91 -1.93
C PHE A 77 4.53 21.92 -3.16
N ALA A 78 4.12 23.12 -3.62
CA ALA A 78 3.25 23.24 -4.78
C ALA A 78 3.87 22.60 -6.04
N TYR A 79 5.16 22.84 -6.27
CA TYR A 79 5.90 22.22 -7.38
C TYR A 79 5.87 20.69 -7.32
N HIS A 80 6.22 20.10 -6.17
CA HIS A 80 6.26 18.65 -6.03
C HIS A 80 4.86 18.02 -6.08
N LEU A 81 3.85 18.71 -5.57
CA LEU A 81 2.46 18.25 -5.66
C LEU A 81 1.95 18.26 -7.10
N ASP A 82 2.26 19.32 -7.86
CA ASP A 82 1.87 19.42 -9.28
C ASP A 82 2.51 18.32 -10.14
N GLU A 83 3.74 17.92 -9.85
CA GLU A 83 4.40 16.79 -10.52
C GLU A 83 3.66 15.45 -10.30
N LEU A 84 3.01 15.29 -9.14
CA LEU A 84 2.25 14.08 -8.80
C LEU A 84 0.82 14.10 -9.37
N VAL A 85 0.25 15.30 -9.63
CA VAL A 85 -1.12 15.45 -10.14
C VAL A 85 -1.24 14.85 -11.54
N GLY A 86 -2.29 14.05 -11.73
CA GLY A 86 -2.56 13.33 -12.98
C GLY A 86 -2.00 11.92 -13.00
N ALA A 87 -0.82 11.64 -12.43
CA ALA A 87 -0.26 10.30 -12.34
C ALA A 87 -0.69 9.60 -11.03
N PHE A 88 -0.33 10.16 -9.89
CA PHE A 88 -0.54 9.56 -8.56
C PHE A 88 -1.60 10.25 -7.73
N VAL A 89 -1.84 11.53 -7.98
CA VAL A 89 -2.75 12.39 -7.22
C VAL A 89 -3.83 12.95 -8.14
N ALA A 90 -5.05 13.00 -7.64
CA ALA A 90 -6.16 13.71 -8.26
C ALA A 90 -6.45 15.00 -7.49
N LYS A 91 -6.53 16.12 -8.21
CA LYS A 91 -7.01 17.39 -7.68
C LYS A 91 -8.53 17.45 -7.84
N THR A 92 -9.24 17.83 -6.80
CA THR A 92 -10.69 18.01 -6.75
C THR A 92 -11.04 19.43 -6.32
N ALA A 93 -12.33 19.77 -6.25
CA ALA A 93 -12.77 21.07 -5.73
C ALA A 93 -12.41 21.24 -4.24
N ASP A 94 -12.42 20.14 -3.47
CA ASP A 94 -12.25 20.16 -2.02
C ASP A 94 -10.80 19.89 -1.58
N GLY A 95 -9.91 19.53 -2.52
CA GLY A 95 -8.52 19.23 -2.18
C GLY A 95 -7.89 18.17 -3.06
N TYR A 96 -7.01 17.36 -2.49
CA TYR A 96 -6.20 16.35 -3.17
C TYR A 96 -6.50 14.97 -2.61
N ARG A 97 -6.47 13.95 -3.47
CA ARG A 97 -6.65 12.56 -3.07
C ARG A 97 -5.76 11.64 -3.88
N LEU A 98 -5.44 10.48 -3.32
CA LEU A 98 -4.70 9.45 -4.07
C LEU A 98 -5.53 8.90 -5.23
N ARG A 99 -4.88 8.71 -6.36
CA ARG A 99 -5.34 7.79 -7.41
C ARG A 99 -4.90 6.37 -7.04
N TYR A 100 -5.39 5.36 -7.75
CA TYR A 100 -5.01 3.97 -7.49
C TYR A 100 -3.49 3.76 -7.52
N ALA A 101 -2.79 4.30 -8.54
CA ALA A 101 -1.33 4.21 -8.62
C ALA A 101 -0.64 4.92 -7.45
N GLY A 102 -1.17 6.07 -7.00
CA GLY A 102 -0.67 6.78 -5.83
C GLY A 102 -0.86 5.98 -4.54
N TRP A 103 -2.01 5.36 -4.37
CA TRP A 103 -2.26 4.49 -3.22
C TRP A 103 -1.30 3.30 -3.18
N LYS A 104 -1.08 2.62 -4.32
CA LYS A 104 -0.12 1.51 -4.40
C LYS A 104 1.32 1.96 -4.09
N ALA A 105 1.75 3.11 -4.62
CA ALA A 105 3.07 3.67 -4.34
C ALA A 105 3.23 4.07 -2.87
N ALA A 106 2.26 4.79 -2.30
CA ALA A 106 2.26 5.19 -0.90
C ALA A 106 2.27 3.97 0.05
N ALA A 107 1.45 2.96 -0.23
CA ALA A 107 1.42 1.73 0.56
C ALA A 107 2.77 0.96 0.49
N ALA A 108 3.43 0.94 -0.67
CA ALA A 108 4.75 0.32 -0.80
C ALA A 108 5.85 1.09 -0.05
N LEU A 109 5.78 2.43 -0.05
CA LEU A 109 6.67 3.28 0.75
C LEU A 109 6.44 3.05 2.26
N ALA A 110 5.20 3.09 2.71
CA ALA A 110 4.82 2.83 4.11
C ALA A 110 5.19 1.42 4.57
N ALA A 111 5.11 0.44 3.67
CA ALA A 111 5.55 -0.93 3.94
C ALA A 111 7.08 -1.06 4.03
N GLY A 112 7.86 0.01 3.81
CA GLY A 112 9.32 -0.02 3.85
C GLY A 112 9.94 -0.88 2.74
N THR A 113 9.23 -1.10 1.64
CA THR A 113 9.66 -1.98 0.53
C THR A 113 11.01 -1.56 -0.06
N TYR A 114 11.34 -0.26 0.02
CA TYR A 114 12.56 0.33 -0.54
C TYR A 114 13.51 0.88 0.54
N ALA A 115 13.18 0.71 1.82
CA ALA A 115 13.98 1.18 2.95
C ALA A 115 14.96 0.09 3.42
N SER A 116 15.65 0.35 4.55
CA SER A 116 16.55 -0.62 5.20
C SER A 116 15.81 -1.92 5.46
N GLN A 117 16.45 -3.04 5.13
CA GLN A 117 15.85 -4.35 5.28
C GLN A 117 16.34 -4.99 6.59
N PRO A 118 15.46 -5.18 7.59
CA PRO A 118 15.81 -5.95 8.77
C PRO A 118 16.13 -7.39 8.37
N ALA A 119 17.06 -8.00 9.06
CA ALA A 119 17.39 -9.41 8.86
C ALA A 119 17.74 -10.05 10.19
N PHE A 120 17.39 -11.33 10.35
CA PHE A 120 17.92 -12.17 11.41
C PHE A 120 18.15 -13.59 10.90
N GLY A 121 19.19 -14.23 11.44
CA GLY A 121 19.55 -15.60 11.12
C GLY A 121 18.65 -16.61 11.85
N PRO A 122 18.92 -17.90 11.69
CA PRO A 122 18.14 -18.95 12.32
C PRO A 122 18.04 -18.76 13.83
N THR A 123 16.83 -18.51 14.32
CA THR A 123 16.50 -18.30 15.73
C THR A 123 15.50 -19.38 16.14
N SER A 124 15.76 -20.10 17.23
CA SER A 124 14.85 -21.12 17.74
C SER A 124 13.48 -20.56 18.08
N VAL A 125 12.44 -21.27 17.69
CA VAL A 125 11.04 -20.92 17.95
C VAL A 125 10.28 -22.10 18.50
N ASP A 126 9.23 -21.82 19.28
CA ASP A 126 8.42 -22.85 19.92
C ASP A 126 7.60 -23.63 18.88
N GLY A 127 7.47 -24.95 19.10
CA GLY A 127 6.63 -25.83 18.29
C GLY A 127 7.31 -27.16 17.96
N ALA A 128 6.50 -28.09 17.50
CA ALA A 128 6.98 -29.40 17.00
C ALA A 128 6.88 -29.43 15.47
N CYS A 129 7.83 -30.08 14.85
CA CYS A 129 7.83 -30.29 13.40
C CYS A 129 6.74 -31.30 13.02
N PRO A 130 5.81 -30.96 12.09
CA PRO A 130 4.74 -31.91 11.70
C PRO A 130 5.24 -33.11 10.89
N HIS A 131 6.53 -33.16 10.54
CA HIS A 131 7.12 -34.27 9.77
C HIS A 131 7.95 -35.23 10.59
N CYS A 132 8.63 -34.74 11.65
CA CYS A 132 9.53 -35.60 12.46
C CYS A 132 9.30 -35.44 13.96
N ASP A 133 8.28 -34.71 14.37
CA ASP A 133 7.90 -34.43 15.76
C ASP A 133 8.98 -33.75 16.63
N ALA A 134 10.14 -33.40 16.05
CA ALA A 134 11.20 -32.72 16.74
C ALA A 134 10.82 -31.31 17.14
N THR A 135 11.22 -30.85 18.33
CA THR A 135 11.06 -29.47 18.81
C THR A 135 12.25 -28.60 18.42
N ALA A 136 12.66 -28.70 17.15
CA ALA A 136 13.86 -28.08 16.60
C ALA A 136 13.50 -27.06 15.49
N LEU A 137 12.40 -26.33 15.68
CA LEU A 137 11.99 -25.30 14.74
C LEU A 137 12.86 -24.06 14.87
N HIS A 138 13.16 -23.43 13.76
CA HIS A 138 13.83 -22.14 13.69
C HIS A 138 13.18 -21.24 12.64
N ALA A 139 13.21 -19.94 12.90
CA ALA A 139 12.78 -18.89 11.98
C ALA A 139 13.98 -18.07 11.53
N SER A 140 13.92 -17.56 10.31
CA SER A 140 14.86 -16.57 9.77
C SER A 140 14.11 -15.57 8.91
N TYR A 141 14.65 -14.35 8.81
CA TYR A 141 14.11 -13.31 7.96
C TYR A 141 15.25 -12.62 7.19
N GLY A 142 15.06 -12.46 5.90
CA GLY A 142 15.98 -11.76 5.00
C GLY A 142 15.36 -11.57 3.63
N ASP A 143 15.76 -10.51 2.92
CA ASP A 143 15.23 -10.15 1.59
C ASP A 143 13.70 -10.11 1.54
N ALA A 144 13.06 -9.62 2.59
CA ALA A 144 11.60 -9.59 2.76
C ALA A 144 10.93 -10.97 2.82
N TRP A 145 11.67 -12.06 3.06
CA TRP A 145 11.13 -13.40 3.23
C TRP A 145 11.28 -13.87 4.67
N LEU A 146 10.17 -14.27 5.28
CA LEU A 146 10.18 -15.04 6.52
C LEU A 146 10.14 -16.53 6.19
N THR A 147 11.05 -17.28 6.80
CA THR A 147 11.17 -18.73 6.63
C THR A 147 11.10 -19.39 8.00
N VAL A 148 10.29 -20.43 8.12
CA VAL A 148 10.27 -21.34 9.27
C VAL A 148 10.68 -22.73 8.78
N ALA A 149 11.67 -23.33 9.40
CA ALA A 149 12.19 -24.63 9.02
C ALA A 149 12.50 -25.49 10.26
N CYS A 150 12.63 -26.80 10.07
CA CYS A 150 13.08 -27.73 11.09
C CYS A 150 14.57 -28.00 10.93
N HIS A 151 15.32 -27.91 12.03
CA HIS A 151 16.76 -28.21 12.03
C HIS A 151 17.05 -29.71 11.84
N ASP A 152 16.22 -30.58 12.40
CA ASP A 152 16.51 -32.04 12.44
C ASP A 152 16.20 -32.74 11.11
N CYS A 153 15.13 -32.36 10.42
CA CYS A 153 14.77 -32.95 9.13
C CYS A 153 14.98 -32.00 7.93
N GLU A 154 15.54 -30.82 8.18
CA GLU A 154 15.90 -29.77 7.19
C GLU A 154 14.72 -29.31 6.30
N ARG A 155 13.48 -29.62 6.69
CA ARG A 155 12.30 -29.22 5.92
C ARG A 155 11.92 -27.77 6.19
N VAL A 156 11.68 -27.02 5.12
CA VAL A 156 11.03 -25.72 5.18
C VAL A 156 9.52 -25.96 5.36
N LEU A 157 8.97 -25.45 6.46
CA LEU A 157 7.56 -25.58 6.83
C LEU A 157 6.73 -24.43 6.29
N ALA A 158 7.29 -23.22 6.30
CA ALA A 158 6.67 -22.03 5.74
C ALA A 158 7.76 -21.10 5.18
N ARG A 159 7.48 -20.53 4.01
CA ARG A 159 8.27 -19.44 3.43
C ARG A 159 7.32 -18.51 2.68
N TYR A 160 7.24 -17.25 3.13
CA TYR A 160 6.30 -16.30 2.56
C TYR A 160 6.83 -14.88 2.69
N PRO A 161 6.51 -13.96 1.74
CA PRO A 161 6.95 -12.58 1.83
C PRO A 161 6.28 -11.85 2.98
N PHE A 162 7.07 -11.08 3.72
CA PHE A 162 6.59 -10.19 4.77
C PHE A 162 7.24 -8.81 4.60
N PRO A 163 6.46 -7.70 4.59
CA PRO A 163 6.98 -6.38 4.32
C PRO A 163 8.06 -5.94 5.32
N PRO A 164 9.17 -5.32 4.85
CA PRO A 164 10.31 -4.99 5.71
C PRO A 164 10.00 -3.97 6.81
N GLY A 165 9.19 -2.93 6.55
CA GLY A 165 8.82 -1.94 7.55
C GLY A 165 8.08 -2.58 8.72
N PRO A 166 6.91 -3.23 8.51
CA PRO A 166 6.23 -3.97 9.56
C PRO A 166 7.06 -5.08 10.20
N ALA A 167 8.06 -5.66 9.50
CA ALA A 167 8.98 -6.61 10.11
C ALA A 167 9.93 -5.94 11.11
N ALA A 168 10.49 -4.77 10.75
CA ALA A 168 11.36 -4.00 11.63
C ALA A 168 10.61 -3.58 12.90
N ASP A 169 9.42 -3.00 12.76
CA ASP A 169 8.59 -2.53 13.87
C ASP A 169 8.24 -3.68 14.84
N ARG A 170 7.91 -4.86 14.30
CA ARG A 170 7.60 -6.03 15.13
C ARG A 170 8.81 -6.61 15.84
N LEU A 171 9.96 -6.66 15.14
CA LEU A 171 11.20 -7.13 15.74
C LEU A 171 11.66 -6.23 16.89
N GLU A 172 11.50 -4.91 16.74
CA GLU A 172 11.86 -3.93 17.76
C GLU A 172 10.91 -3.97 18.96
N SER A 173 9.60 -4.03 18.73
CA SER A 173 8.58 -3.91 19.77
C SER A 173 8.27 -5.25 20.48
N GLU A 174 8.23 -6.36 19.76
CA GLU A 174 7.72 -7.66 20.25
C GLU A 174 8.70 -8.82 19.98
N GLY A 175 9.83 -8.56 19.30
CA GLY A 175 10.81 -9.57 18.91
C GLY A 175 10.31 -10.56 17.87
N VAL A 176 11.03 -11.66 17.70
CA VAL A 176 10.73 -12.71 16.71
C VAL A 176 9.33 -13.32 16.90
N ARG A 177 8.87 -13.45 18.15
CA ARG A 177 7.53 -13.98 18.45
C ARG A 177 6.40 -13.08 17.89
N GLY A 178 6.52 -11.77 18.05
CA GLY A 178 5.56 -10.81 17.51
C GLY A 178 5.53 -10.82 15.98
N LEU A 179 6.70 -10.90 15.35
CA LEU A 179 6.81 -11.04 13.91
C LEU A 179 6.15 -12.33 13.41
N LEU A 180 6.41 -13.48 14.02
CA LEU A 180 5.78 -14.75 13.66
C LEU A 180 4.26 -14.72 13.82
N SER A 181 3.75 -14.08 14.86
CA SER A 181 2.32 -13.91 15.08
C SER A 181 1.66 -13.06 14.00
N ALA A 182 2.32 -11.99 13.56
CA ALA A 182 1.86 -11.15 12.46
C ALA A 182 1.94 -11.88 11.11
N PHE A 183 2.99 -12.63 10.90
CA PHE A 183 3.19 -13.49 9.74
C PHE A 183 2.08 -14.54 9.59
N ASP A 184 1.77 -15.28 10.66
CA ASP A 184 0.69 -16.28 10.64
C ASP A 184 -0.66 -15.65 10.26
N ARG A 185 -1.01 -14.51 10.86
CA ARG A 185 -2.23 -13.79 10.50
C ARG A 185 -2.25 -13.38 9.03
N ARG A 186 -1.13 -12.87 8.50
CA ARG A 186 -1.03 -12.47 7.10
C ARG A 186 -1.20 -13.65 6.16
N VAL A 187 -0.49 -14.75 6.42
CA VAL A 187 -0.57 -15.96 5.59
C VAL A 187 -2.01 -16.50 5.58
N ARG A 188 -2.65 -16.63 6.75
CA ARG A 188 -4.04 -17.09 6.84
C ARG A 188 -5.01 -16.18 6.07
N SER A 189 -4.86 -14.86 6.20
CA SER A 189 -5.69 -13.90 5.47
C SER A 189 -5.55 -14.06 3.95
N HIS A 190 -4.31 -14.18 3.45
CA HIS A 190 -4.07 -14.36 2.02
C HIS A 190 -4.62 -15.69 1.49
N PHE A 191 -4.44 -16.78 2.22
CA PHE A 191 -5.00 -18.07 1.84
C PHE A 191 -6.53 -18.09 1.89
N SER A 192 -7.15 -17.41 2.87
CA SER A 192 -8.62 -17.27 2.91
C SER A 192 -9.14 -16.52 1.68
N LEU A 193 -8.55 -15.37 1.36
CA LEU A 193 -8.93 -14.60 0.16
C LEU A 193 -8.73 -15.40 -1.12
N ALA A 194 -7.63 -16.13 -1.24
CA ALA A 194 -7.35 -16.97 -2.40
C ALA A 194 -8.36 -18.14 -2.53
N ALA A 195 -8.78 -18.73 -1.41
CA ALA A 195 -9.80 -19.78 -1.40
C ALA A 195 -11.17 -19.26 -1.87
N ASP A 196 -11.46 -17.98 -1.60
CA ASP A 196 -12.67 -17.29 -2.04
C ASP A 196 -12.56 -16.72 -3.48
N GLY A 197 -11.44 -16.99 -4.17
CA GLY A 197 -11.17 -16.48 -5.52
C GLY A 197 -10.85 -14.99 -5.59
N VAL A 198 -10.51 -14.36 -4.46
CA VAL A 198 -10.14 -12.94 -4.37
C VAL A 198 -8.63 -12.81 -4.46
N CYS A 199 -8.15 -12.01 -5.45
CA CYS A 199 -6.73 -11.66 -5.54
C CYS A 199 -6.34 -10.71 -4.39
N HIS A 200 -5.21 -10.98 -3.74
CA HIS A 200 -4.70 -10.22 -2.58
C HIS A 200 -3.59 -9.21 -2.94
N GLU A 201 -3.45 -8.91 -4.23
CA GLU A 201 -2.46 -7.92 -4.71
C GLU A 201 -2.82 -6.48 -4.36
#